data_19306003570a85a3a126fa4277712ff3
#
_entry.id   19306003570a85a3a126fa4277712ff3
#
_cell.length_a   1.000
_cell.length_b   1.000
_cell.length_c   1.000
_cell.angle_alpha   90.00
_cell.angle_beta   90.00
_cell.angle_gamma   90.00
#
_symmetry.space_group_name_H-M   'P 1'
#
loop_
_entity.id
_entity.type
_entity.pdbx_description
1 polymer ?
#
loop_
_entity_poly.entity_id
_entity_poly.type
_entity_poly.pdbx_seq_one_letter_code
_entity_poly.pdbx_strand_id
1 'polypeptide(L)'
;PAGFQRRFMFDDLMARRTARQQPRLYWRGKGVGGSTAVNGQLAIRGVLDAFDEWAAYGATGWSSQDVLPHFIAIEDDLTFGNQPLHGSHGPIPVYRAPLSDWGPVDLALRQAALDAGHPWHDDLNAPDAEGVCTFAMNSRDGRRVSTNDAYLDPARDRPNLVVLGDALVDRVLFEGDAATGVAAILPGGAQDFFAAE
;
A
#
# COMPACT_ATOMS: atom_id res chain seq x y z
N PRO A 1 -20.15 -9.23 -6.36
CA PRO A 1 -18.95 -8.40 -6.35
C PRO A 1 -17.71 -9.04 -6.94
N ALA A 2 -17.58 -10.39 -6.98
CA ALA A 2 -16.39 -11.06 -7.55
C ALA A 2 -16.13 -10.76 -9.05
N GLY A 3 -17.18 -10.44 -9.83
CA GLY A 3 -17.05 -10.12 -11.24
C GLY A 3 -16.48 -8.73 -11.54
N PHE A 4 -16.73 -7.76 -10.66
CA PHE A 4 -16.25 -6.38 -10.86
C PHE A 4 -14.72 -6.25 -10.64
N GLN A 5 -14.18 -6.99 -9.69
CA GLN A 5 -12.74 -6.93 -9.37
C GLN A 5 -11.85 -7.60 -10.42
N ARG A 6 -12.32 -8.64 -11.13
CA ARG A 6 -11.54 -9.37 -12.16
C ARG A 6 -11.01 -8.46 -13.27
N ARG A 7 -11.74 -7.42 -13.64
CA ARG A 7 -11.29 -6.47 -14.67
C ARG A 7 -10.01 -5.72 -14.29
N PHE A 8 -9.80 -5.49 -12.99
CA PHE A 8 -8.71 -4.70 -12.46
C PHE A 8 -7.69 -5.53 -11.68
N MET A 9 -7.71 -6.86 -11.84
CA MET A 9 -6.82 -7.78 -11.14
C MET A 9 -6.28 -8.81 -12.12
N PHE A 10 -5.07 -9.30 -11.83
CA PHE A 10 -4.54 -10.48 -12.50
C PHE A 10 -5.34 -11.71 -12.03
N ASP A 11 -5.94 -12.43 -12.95
CA ASP A 11 -6.82 -13.57 -12.67
C ASP A 11 -6.13 -14.93 -12.88
N ASP A 12 -4.90 -14.92 -13.36
CA ASP A 12 -4.04 -16.08 -13.64
C ASP A 12 -2.79 -16.16 -12.74
N LEU A 13 -2.55 -15.14 -11.90
CA LEU A 13 -1.37 -15.09 -11.03
C LEU A 13 -1.54 -16.06 -9.84
N MET A 14 -0.81 -17.18 -9.86
CA MET A 14 -0.89 -18.20 -8.84
C MET A 14 0.36 -18.21 -7.96
N ALA A 15 0.18 -18.36 -6.65
CA ALA A 15 1.28 -18.42 -5.70
C ALA A 15 1.08 -19.51 -4.63
N ARG A 16 2.19 -19.94 -4.02
CA ARG A 16 2.24 -20.80 -2.85
C ARG A 16 2.98 -20.07 -1.74
N ARG A 17 2.49 -20.14 -0.53
CA ARG A 17 3.22 -19.64 0.65
C ARG A 17 4.28 -20.62 1.16
N THR A 18 4.03 -21.91 0.94
CA THR A 18 4.95 -22.99 1.31
C THR A 18 4.97 -24.05 0.21
N ALA A 19 6.03 -24.87 0.15
CA ALA A 19 6.16 -25.95 -0.82
C ALA A 19 5.02 -26.99 -0.74
N ARG A 20 4.40 -27.14 0.42
CA ARG A 20 3.32 -28.12 0.67
C ARG A 20 1.93 -27.60 0.31
N GLN A 21 1.77 -26.29 0.12
CA GLN A 21 0.48 -25.68 -0.16
C GLN A 21 0.13 -25.81 -1.65
N GLN A 22 -1.14 -26.08 -1.95
CA GLN A 22 -1.63 -25.97 -3.34
C GLN A 22 -1.59 -24.48 -3.80
N PRO A 23 -1.28 -24.22 -5.08
CA PRO A 23 -1.32 -22.87 -5.63
C PRO A 23 -2.69 -22.24 -5.42
N ARG A 24 -2.70 -20.99 -5.02
CA ARG A 24 -3.91 -20.18 -4.89
C ARG A 24 -3.75 -18.88 -5.65
N LEU A 25 -4.85 -18.31 -6.11
CA LEU A 25 -4.84 -17.02 -6.77
C LEU A 25 -4.20 -15.97 -5.85
N TYR A 26 -3.19 -15.30 -6.37
CA TYR A 26 -2.46 -14.25 -5.68
C TYR A 26 -2.97 -12.89 -6.16
N TRP A 27 -3.89 -12.35 -5.40
CA TRP A 27 -4.58 -11.11 -5.74
C TRP A 27 -3.62 -9.93 -5.89
N ARG A 28 -3.50 -9.40 -7.11
CA ARG A 28 -2.76 -8.18 -7.43
C ARG A 28 -3.56 -7.33 -8.41
N GLY A 29 -3.62 -6.03 -8.15
CA GLY A 29 -4.24 -5.08 -9.06
C GLY A 29 -3.43 -4.90 -10.33
N LYS A 30 -4.11 -4.79 -11.46
CA LYS A 30 -3.52 -4.40 -12.74
C LYS A 30 -4.11 -3.07 -13.21
N GLY A 31 -3.28 -2.31 -13.91
CA GLY A 31 -3.59 -0.94 -14.33
C GLY A 31 -2.90 0.09 -13.46
N VAL A 32 -3.09 1.35 -13.79
CA VAL A 32 -2.45 2.49 -13.12
C VAL A 32 -2.88 2.55 -11.65
N GLY A 33 -1.93 2.78 -10.76
CA GLY A 33 -2.14 2.68 -9.31
C GLY A 33 -1.99 1.26 -8.74
N GLY A 34 -1.92 0.22 -9.59
CA GLY A 34 -1.67 -1.16 -9.17
C GLY A 34 -2.65 -1.63 -8.10
N SER A 35 -2.13 -2.36 -7.10
CA SER A 35 -2.96 -2.89 -6.00
C SER A 35 -3.58 -1.80 -5.12
N THR A 36 -3.05 -0.57 -5.09
CA THR A 36 -3.64 0.53 -4.32
C THR A 36 -5.02 0.96 -4.85
N ALA A 37 -5.29 0.69 -6.14
CA ALA A 37 -6.60 0.96 -6.75
C ALA A 37 -7.69 -0.04 -6.31
N VAL A 38 -7.33 -1.22 -5.79
CA VAL A 38 -8.27 -2.33 -5.51
C VAL A 38 -8.17 -2.93 -4.11
N ASN A 39 -7.14 -2.57 -3.31
CA ASN A 39 -6.93 -3.07 -1.95
C ASN A 39 -7.96 -2.54 -0.94
N GLY A 40 -7.82 -2.93 0.33
CA GLY A 40 -8.67 -2.48 1.45
C GLY A 40 -8.40 -1.05 1.95
N GLN A 41 -7.56 -0.28 1.28
CA GLN A 41 -7.18 1.10 1.68
C GLN A 41 -6.43 1.21 3.01
N LEU A 42 -5.92 0.11 3.54
CA LEU A 42 -5.27 0.11 4.85
C LEU A 42 -3.98 0.94 4.84
N ALA A 43 -3.92 1.96 5.69
CA ALA A 43 -2.78 2.83 5.90
C ALA A 43 -2.07 2.45 7.21
N ILE A 44 -1.56 1.22 7.27
CA ILE A 44 -0.89 0.68 8.44
C ILE A 44 0.62 0.70 8.21
N ARG A 45 1.35 1.31 9.12
CA ARG A 45 2.83 1.24 9.15
C ARG A 45 3.28 -0.14 9.64
N GLY A 46 4.46 -0.56 9.20
CA GLY A 46 5.16 -1.67 9.84
C GLY A 46 5.53 -1.32 11.28
N VAL A 47 5.52 -2.31 12.16
CA VAL A 47 5.96 -2.15 13.54
C VAL A 47 7.43 -1.74 13.54
N LEU A 48 7.77 -0.66 14.23
CA LEU A 48 9.11 -0.07 14.19
C LEU A 48 10.20 -1.05 14.66
N ASP A 49 9.92 -1.84 15.68
CA ASP A 49 10.86 -2.87 16.19
C ASP A 49 11.23 -3.91 15.10
N ALA A 50 10.31 -4.23 14.18
CA ALA A 50 10.60 -5.14 13.09
C ALA A 50 11.66 -4.58 12.11
N PHE A 51 11.72 -3.26 11.93
CA PHE A 51 12.77 -2.62 11.15
C PHE A 51 14.11 -2.63 11.88
N ASP A 52 14.11 -2.47 13.19
CA ASP A 52 15.32 -2.60 14.00
C ASP A 52 15.88 -4.03 13.96
N GLU A 53 15.00 -5.05 13.96
CA GLU A 53 15.41 -6.43 13.70
C GLU A 53 16.05 -6.60 12.31
N TRP A 54 15.48 -5.99 11.25
CA TRP A 54 16.06 -6.05 9.91
C TRP A 54 17.47 -5.43 9.89
N ALA A 55 17.65 -4.29 10.54
CA ALA A 55 18.96 -3.66 10.66
C ALA A 55 19.95 -4.57 11.41
N ALA A 56 19.51 -5.23 12.49
CA ALA A 56 20.32 -6.19 13.23
C ALA A 56 20.72 -7.42 12.40
N TYR A 57 19.90 -7.84 11.43
CA TYR A 57 20.23 -8.88 10.46
C TYR A 57 21.07 -8.41 9.26
N GLY A 58 21.52 -7.15 9.25
CA GLY A 58 22.43 -6.60 8.26
C GLY A 58 21.77 -5.74 7.17
N ALA A 59 20.48 -5.42 7.28
CA ALA A 59 19.82 -4.47 6.38
C ALA A 59 20.17 -3.03 6.79
N THR A 60 21.36 -2.58 6.42
CA THR A 60 21.86 -1.22 6.73
C THR A 60 20.94 -0.17 6.09
N GLY A 61 20.58 0.88 6.86
CA GLY A 61 19.67 1.93 6.41
C GLY A 61 18.18 1.56 6.51
N TRP A 62 17.84 0.48 7.22
CA TRP A 62 16.48 0.03 7.45
C TRP A 62 16.07 0.00 8.93
N SER A 63 16.80 0.68 9.80
CA SER A 63 16.37 0.82 11.20
C SER A 63 15.09 1.67 11.32
N SER A 64 14.43 1.59 12.46
CA SER A 64 13.26 2.42 12.75
C SER A 64 13.55 3.92 12.56
N GLN A 65 14.76 4.36 12.93
CA GLN A 65 15.22 5.74 12.76
C GLN A 65 15.41 6.11 11.28
N ASP A 66 15.84 5.16 10.44
CA ASP A 66 16.03 5.39 9.02
C ASP A 66 14.67 5.46 8.28
N VAL A 67 13.72 4.57 8.60
CA VAL A 67 12.48 4.43 7.83
C VAL A 67 11.37 5.40 8.27
N LEU A 68 11.30 5.77 9.56
CA LEU A 68 10.24 6.62 10.10
C LEU A 68 10.13 7.99 9.40
N PRO A 69 11.22 8.71 9.08
CA PRO A 69 11.14 9.96 8.31
C PRO A 69 10.45 9.79 6.94
N HIS A 70 10.64 8.65 6.29
CA HIS A 70 9.99 8.36 5.02
C HIS A 70 8.49 8.08 5.18
N PHE A 71 8.08 7.36 6.23
CA PHE A 71 6.65 7.20 6.54
C PHE A 71 5.98 8.54 6.81
N ILE A 72 6.62 9.43 7.59
CA ILE A 72 6.12 10.77 7.87
C ILE A 72 6.03 11.60 6.57
N ALA A 73 7.02 11.52 5.70
CA ALA A 73 7.09 12.31 4.47
C ALA A 73 5.99 11.96 3.44
N ILE A 74 5.55 10.70 3.39
CA ILE A 74 4.50 10.28 2.46
C ILE A 74 3.08 10.50 2.98
N GLU A 75 2.91 10.81 4.26
CA GLU A 75 1.64 10.85 4.97
C GLU A 75 1.06 12.26 5.06
N ASP A 76 -0.25 12.36 4.87
CA ASP A 76 -1.07 13.49 5.28
C ASP A 76 -2.15 12.98 6.24
N ASP A 77 -1.79 12.84 7.52
CA ASP A 77 -2.70 12.32 8.54
C ASP A 77 -3.70 13.40 8.95
N LEU A 78 -4.97 13.17 8.63
CA LEU A 78 -6.07 14.12 8.86
C LEU A 78 -6.46 14.24 10.35
N THR A 79 -5.95 13.33 11.20
CA THR A 79 -6.24 13.30 12.63
C THR A 79 -5.02 13.69 13.47
N PHE A 80 -3.86 13.10 13.16
CA PHE A 80 -2.65 13.22 13.98
C PHE A 80 -1.49 13.96 13.28
N GLY A 81 -1.72 14.57 12.11
CA GLY A 81 -0.68 15.21 11.31
C GLY A 81 0.15 16.30 12.01
N ASN A 82 -0.32 16.83 13.14
CA ASN A 82 0.41 17.80 13.97
C ASN A 82 1.22 17.14 15.11
N GLN A 83 1.23 15.81 15.18
CA GLN A 83 1.96 15.07 16.21
C GLN A 83 3.33 14.61 15.70
N PRO A 84 4.31 14.40 16.58
CA PRO A 84 5.71 14.17 16.19
C PRO A 84 5.97 12.98 15.29
N LEU A 85 5.11 11.96 15.33
CA LEU A 85 5.27 10.72 14.55
C LEU A 85 4.43 10.68 13.27
N HIS A 86 3.77 11.79 12.93
CA HIS A 86 2.85 11.87 11.79
C HIS A 86 3.22 12.98 10.82
N GLY A 87 2.87 12.79 9.55
CA GLY A 87 2.99 13.78 8.50
C GLY A 87 1.65 14.47 8.21
N SER A 88 1.70 15.74 7.77
CA SER A 88 0.54 16.54 7.44
C SER A 88 0.60 17.15 6.03
N HIS A 89 1.59 16.78 5.22
CA HIS A 89 1.83 17.38 3.91
C HIS A 89 2.23 16.35 2.84
N GLY A 90 2.19 15.05 3.17
CA GLY A 90 2.49 13.99 2.22
C GLY A 90 1.34 13.78 1.21
N PRO A 91 1.61 13.04 0.13
CA PRO A 91 0.62 12.80 -0.91
C PRO A 91 -0.46 11.78 -0.54
N ILE A 92 -0.23 10.96 0.50
CA ILE A 92 -1.15 9.90 0.91
C ILE A 92 -1.96 10.35 2.12
N PRO A 93 -3.27 10.60 1.98
CA PRO A 93 -4.11 10.93 3.12
C PRO A 93 -4.29 9.71 4.03
N VAL A 94 -4.34 9.97 5.34
CA VAL A 94 -4.71 8.98 6.36
C VAL A 94 -5.93 9.47 7.09
N TYR A 95 -7.05 8.80 6.84
CA TYR A 95 -8.36 9.10 7.40
C TYR A 95 -8.80 8.02 8.38
N ARG A 96 -9.43 8.42 9.46
CA ARG A 96 -10.08 7.53 10.42
C ARG A 96 -11.54 7.90 10.55
N ALA A 97 -12.44 6.93 10.30
CA ALA A 97 -13.87 7.17 10.45
C ALA A 97 -14.20 7.43 11.93
N PRO A 98 -14.93 8.52 12.25
CA PRO A 98 -15.40 8.75 13.61
C PRO A 98 -16.37 7.63 14.04
N LEU A 99 -16.47 7.39 15.35
CA LEU A 99 -17.33 6.33 15.88
C LEU A 99 -18.80 6.48 15.48
N SER A 100 -19.24 7.72 15.22
CA SER A 100 -20.60 8.00 14.74
C SER A 100 -20.93 7.37 13.38
N ASP A 101 -19.90 7.09 12.58
CA ASP A 101 -20.03 6.53 11.23
C ASP A 101 -19.88 5.01 11.21
N TRP A 102 -19.62 4.40 12.38
CA TRP A 102 -19.43 2.96 12.49
C TRP A 102 -20.74 2.21 12.36
N GLY A 103 -20.72 1.10 11.66
CA GLY A 103 -21.86 0.17 11.59
C GLY A 103 -22.11 -0.55 12.91
N PRO A 104 -23.31 -1.11 13.10
CA PRO A 104 -23.68 -1.81 14.34
C PRO A 104 -22.79 -3.03 14.64
N VAL A 105 -22.28 -3.70 13.61
CA VAL A 105 -21.35 -4.84 13.76
C VAL A 105 -20.02 -4.38 14.30
N ASP A 106 -19.48 -3.27 13.76
CA ASP A 106 -18.19 -2.71 14.19
C ASP A 106 -18.26 -2.22 15.64
N LEU A 107 -19.36 -1.55 16.01
CA LEU A 107 -19.61 -1.08 17.37
C LEU A 107 -19.74 -2.28 18.35
N ALA A 108 -20.44 -3.34 17.95
CA ALA A 108 -20.57 -4.54 18.77
C ALA A 108 -19.22 -5.27 18.95
N LEU A 109 -18.43 -5.38 17.88
CA LEU A 109 -17.08 -5.97 17.94
C LEU A 109 -16.16 -5.16 18.85
N ARG A 110 -16.19 -3.82 18.70
CA ARG A 110 -15.45 -2.92 19.60
C ARG A 110 -15.83 -3.17 21.06
N GLN A 111 -17.11 -3.19 21.38
CA GLN A 111 -17.57 -3.39 22.75
C GLN A 111 -17.14 -4.75 23.30
N ALA A 112 -17.33 -5.82 22.51
CA ALA A 112 -16.93 -7.17 22.93
C ALA A 112 -15.41 -7.28 23.20
N ALA A 113 -14.58 -6.60 22.41
CA ALA A 113 -13.14 -6.59 22.64
C ALA A 113 -12.75 -5.81 23.91
N LEU A 114 -13.39 -4.66 24.16
CA LEU A 114 -13.19 -3.89 25.40
C LEU A 114 -13.64 -4.71 26.65
N ASP A 115 -14.77 -5.39 26.56
CA ASP A 115 -15.28 -6.26 27.64
C ASP A 115 -14.36 -7.46 27.89
N ALA A 116 -13.63 -7.92 26.87
CA ALA A 116 -12.60 -8.95 26.96
C ALA A 116 -11.27 -8.44 27.53
N GLY A 117 -11.17 -7.15 27.83
CA GLY A 117 -9.98 -6.53 28.45
C GLY A 117 -8.95 -5.98 27.46
N HIS A 118 -9.25 -5.94 26.17
CA HIS A 118 -8.38 -5.25 25.21
C HIS A 118 -8.53 -3.73 25.35
N PRO A 119 -7.43 -2.97 25.47
CA PRO A 119 -7.50 -1.52 25.60
C PRO A 119 -7.99 -0.86 24.32
N TRP A 120 -8.57 0.32 24.44
CA TRP A 120 -8.76 1.24 23.31
C TRP A 120 -7.45 2.01 23.05
N HIS A 121 -7.08 2.10 21.81
CA HIS A 121 -5.98 2.96 21.35
C HIS A 121 -6.48 3.93 20.27
N ASP A 122 -6.09 5.21 20.34
CA ASP A 122 -6.58 6.21 19.41
C ASP A 122 -5.89 6.12 18.03
N ASP A 123 -4.63 5.69 18.01
CA ASP A 123 -3.84 5.58 16.80
C ASP A 123 -3.24 4.18 16.58
N LEU A 124 -3.66 3.52 15.50
CA LEU A 124 -3.13 2.23 15.06
C LEU A 124 -1.63 2.28 14.70
N ASN A 125 -1.14 3.45 14.25
CA ASN A 125 0.23 3.63 13.79
C ASN A 125 1.19 4.16 14.88
N ALA A 126 0.72 4.31 16.12
CA ALA A 126 1.59 4.62 17.24
C ALA A 126 2.52 3.44 17.56
N PRO A 127 3.75 3.69 18.05
CA PRO A 127 4.72 2.62 18.35
C PRO A 127 4.23 1.61 19.40
N ASP A 128 3.39 2.06 20.31
CA ASP A 128 2.83 1.29 21.42
C ASP A 128 1.36 0.86 21.19
N ALA A 129 0.88 0.94 19.94
CA ALA A 129 -0.50 0.61 19.62
C ALA A 129 -0.80 -0.86 19.87
N GLU A 130 -1.65 -1.13 20.88
CA GLU A 130 -2.15 -2.45 21.21
C GLU A 130 -3.65 -2.37 21.51
N GLY A 131 -4.41 -3.37 21.08
CA GLY A 131 -5.83 -3.47 21.38
C GLY A 131 -6.75 -3.09 20.23
N VAL A 132 -7.76 -2.26 20.50
CA VAL A 132 -8.82 -1.88 19.56
C VAL A 132 -8.66 -0.43 19.14
N CYS A 133 -8.77 -0.15 17.86
CA CYS A 133 -8.65 1.21 17.32
C CYS A 133 -9.52 1.42 16.09
N THR A 134 -9.65 2.67 15.69
CA THR A 134 -10.22 3.00 14.39
C THR A 134 -9.23 2.66 13.27
N PHE A 135 -9.76 2.10 12.19
CA PHE A 135 -8.98 1.76 11.01
C PHE A 135 -8.44 3.02 10.32
N ALA A 136 -7.13 3.06 10.08
CA ALA A 136 -6.49 4.09 9.27
C ALA A 136 -6.59 3.74 7.78
N MET A 137 -7.08 4.66 6.95
CA MET A 137 -7.40 4.41 5.54
C MET A 137 -6.82 5.48 4.61
N ASN A 138 -6.35 5.06 3.42
CA ASN A 138 -5.99 5.97 2.33
C ASN A 138 -7.25 6.52 1.66
N SER A 139 -7.93 7.44 2.33
CA SER A 139 -9.19 8.01 1.91
C SER A 139 -9.26 9.50 2.21
N ARG A 140 -9.89 10.26 1.32
CA ARG A 140 -10.22 11.68 1.51
C ARG A 140 -11.62 11.93 0.96
N ASP A 141 -12.46 12.61 1.71
CA ASP A 141 -13.83 12.98 1.32
C ASP A 141 -14.66 11.77 0.83
N GLY A 142 -14.53 10.63 1.52
CA GLY A 142 -15.22 9.39 1.19
C GLY A 142 -14.71 8.68 -0.08
N ARG A 143 -13.59 9.12 -0.65
CA ARG A 143 -12.98 8.55 -1.86
C ARG A 143 -11.62 7.95 -1.57
N ARG A 144 -11.36 6.80 -2.18
CA ARG A 144 -10.02 6.18 -2.19
C ARG A 144 -9.00 7.13 -2.80
N VAL A 145 -7.82 7.20 -2.22
CA VAL A 145 -6.63 7.81 -2.84
C VAL A 145 -5.62 6.71 -3.10
N SER A 146 -5.48 6.33 -4.37
CA SER A 146 -4.48 5.38 -4.83
C SER A 146 -3.16 6.07 -5.13
N THR A 147 -2.12 5.30 -5.44
CA THR A 147 -0.84 5.88 -5.90
C THR A 147 -0.97 6.61 -7.24
N ASN A 148 -1.97 6.27 -8.08
CA ASN A 148 -2.29 7.08 -9.24
C ASN A 148 -2.73 8.49 -8.83
N ASP A 149 -3.71 8.59 -7.92
CA ASP A 149 -4.27 9.87 -7.47
C ASP A 149 -3.21 10.71 -6.74
N ALA A 150 -2.39 10.05 -5.92
CA ALA A 150 -1.42 10.72 -5.05
C ALA A 150 -0.14 11.18 -5.77
N TYR A 151 0.32 10.42 -6.77
CA TYR A 151 1.64 10.65 -7.38
C TYR A 151 1.59 10.86 -8.90
N LEU A 152 0.84 10.03 -9.63
CA LEU A 152 0.84 10.13 -11.10
C LEU A 152 -0.01 11.29 -11.60
N ASP A 153 -1.21 11.47 -11.08
CA ASP A 153 -2.08 12.55 -11.54
C ASP A 153 -1.45 13.94 -11.35
N PRO A 154 -0.81 14.27 -10.21
CA PRO A 154 -0.09 15.53 -10.05
C PRO A 154 1.15 15.67 -10.95
N ALA A 155 1.69 14.57 -11.47
CA ALA A 155 2.90 14.55 -12.29
C ALA A 155 2.64 14.41 -13.80
N ARG A 156 1.39 14.22 -14.23
CA ARG A 156 1.06 13.88 -15.63
C ARG A 156 1.52 14.89 -16.66
N ASP A 157 1.58 16.16 -16.29
CA ASP A 157 2.00 17.24 -17.18
C ASP A 157 3.53 17.42 -17.27
N ARG A 158 4.30 16.58 -16.60
CA ARG A 158 5.76 16.62 -16.68
C ARG A 158 6.24 16.15 -18.04
N PRO A 159 7.08 16.90 -18.76
CA PRO A 159 7.51 16.54 -20.12
C PRO A 159 8.41 15.30 -20.17
N ASN A 160 8.98 14.91 -19.04
CA ASN A 160 9.82 13.71 -18.90
C ASN A 160 9.07 12.49 -18.32
N LEU A 161 7.73 12.55 -18.22
CA LEU A 161 6.91 11.44 -17.77
C LEU A 161 6.04 10.92 -18.90
N VAL A 162 6.20 9.64 -19.24
CA VAL A 162 5.31 8.91 -20.15
C VAL A 162 4.66 7.77 -19.39
N VAL A 163 3.32 7.74 -19.38
CA VAL A 163 2.54 6.64 -18.78
C VAL A 163 1.94 5.82 -19.91
N LEU A 164 2.49 4.62 -20.11
CA LEU A 164 2.03 3.68 -21.13
C LEU A 164 1.06 2.68 -20.51
N GLY A 165 -0.20 2.76 -20.86
CA GLY A 165 -1.24 1.80 -20.47
C GLY A 165 -1.27 0.57 -21.36
N ASP A 166 -1.99 -0.48 -20.91
CA ASP A 166 -2.16 -1.74 -21.64
C ASP A 166 -0.86 -2.45 -22.05
N ALA A 167 0.25 -2.13 -21.39
CA ALA A 167 1.53 -2.77 -21.57
C ALA A 167 1.78 -3.76 -20.40
N LEU A 168 1.76 -5.05 -20.71
CA LEU A 168 2.08 -6.10 -19.74
C LEU A 168 3.59 -6.32 -19.71
N VAL A 169 4.26 -5.89 -18.65
CA VAL A 169 5.67 -6.21 -18.45
C VAL A 169 5.82 -7.71 -18.18
N ASP A 170 6.53 -8.40 -19.08
CA ASP A 170 6.80 -9.83 -19.00
C ASP A 170 8.02 -10.12 -18.10
N ARG A 171 9.11 -9.37 -18.30
CA ARG A 171 10.34 -9.56 -17.52
C ARG A 171 11.22 -8.31 -17.52
N VAL A 172 12.07 -8.22 -16.48
CA VAL A 172 13.19 -7.28 -16.44
C VAL A 172 14.37 -7.87 -17.22
N LEU A 173 15.08 -7.02 -17.98
CA LEU A 173 16.27 -7.37 -18.73
C LEU A 173 17.51 -6.99 -17.93
N PHE A 174 18.52 -7.85 -17.95
CA PHE A 174 19.77 -7.66 -17.24
C PHE A 174 20.98 -7.83 -18.17
N GLU A 175 22.02 -7.03 -17.92
CA GLU A 175 23.38 -7.27 -18.39
C GLU A 175 24.29 -7.43 -17.15
N GLY A 176 24.75 -8.64 -16.88
CA GLY A 176 25.36 -8.97 -15.59
C GLY A 176 24.38 -8.73 -14.45
N ASP A 177 24.75 -7.90 -13.47
CA ASP A 177 23.93 -7.55 -12.31
C ASP A 177 23.16 -6.23 -12.49
N ALA A 178 23.28 -5.56 -13.62
CA ALA A 178 22.59 -4.30 -13.91
C ALA A 178 21.28 -4.54 -14.67
N ALA A 179 20.19 -3.94 -14.21
CA ALA A 179 18.93 -3.91 -14.95
C ALA A 179 19.04 -2.90 -16.10
N THR A 180 18.82 -3.36 -17.35
CA THR A 180 18.99 -2.56 -18.57
C THR A 180 17.67 -2.23 -19.25
N GLY A 181 16.54 -2.72 -18.72
CA GLY A 181 15.22 -2.42 -19.28
C GLY A 181 14.18 -3.45 -18.93
N VAL A 182 13.08 -3.42 -19.67
CA VAL A 182 12.00 -4.39 -19.55
C VAL A 182 11.53 -4.88 -20.92
N ALA A 183 11.10 -6.11 -21.00
CA ALA A 183 10.31 -6.62 -22.11
C ALA A 183 8.82 -6.51 -21.78
N ALA A 184 8.03 -5.91 -22.66
CA ALA A 184 6.59 -5.75 -22.48
C ALA A 184 5.80 -6.33 -23.66
N ILE A 185 4.61 -6.84 -23.38
CA ILE A 185 3.63 -7.28 -24.36
C ILE A 185 2.60 -6.16 -24.50
N LEU A 186 2.52 -5.62 -25.71
CA LEU A 186 1.60 -4.54 -26.08
C LEU A 186 0.27 -5.10 -26.60
N PRO A 187 -0.78 -4.25 -26.78
CA PRO A 187 -2.03 -4.64 -27.41
C PRO A 187 -1.80 -5.30 -28.78
N GLY A 188 -2.47 -6.43 -29.02
CA GLY A 188 -2.28 -7.22 -30.23
C GLY A 188 -1.14 -8.27 -30.13
N GLY A 189 -0.46 -8.38 -28.99
CA GLY A 189 0.57 -9.39 -28.72
C GLY A 189 1.97 -9.03 -29.25
N ALA A 190 2.16 -7.82 -29.75
CA ALA A 190 3.50 -7.33 -30.11
C ALA A 190 4.39 -7.24 -28.87
N GLN A 191 5.62 -7.72 -28.98
CA GLN A 191 6.64 -7.49 -27.94
C GLN A 191 7.46 -6.27 -28.26
N ASP A 192 7.73 -5.46 -27.24
CA ASP A 192 8.61 -4.30 -27.32
C ASP A 192 9.58 -4.29 -26.14
N PHE A 193 10.71 -3.60 -26.32
CA PHE A 193 11.79 -3.52 -25.35
C PHE A 193 12.01 -2.07 -24.98
N PHE A 194 11.87 -1.76 -23.70
CA PHE A 194 12.07 -0.43 -23.14
C PHE A 194 13.39 -0.43 -22.38
N ALA A 195 14.37 0.31 -22.88
CA ALA A 195 15.67 0.45 -22.25
C ALA A 195 15.59 1.37 -21.03
N ALA A 196 16.41 1.08 -20.02
CA ALA A 196 16.72 2.02 -18.94
C ALA A 196 17.87 2.94 -19.43
N GLU A 197 17.72 4.26 -19.21
CA GLU A 197 18.77 5.27 -19.43
C GLU A 197 19.56 5.53 -18.16
#